data_e1f89f327265398ed791d392e7d5e95e
#
_entry.id   e1f89f327265398ed791d392e7d5e95e
#
_cell.length_a   1.000
_cell.length_b   1.000
_cell.length_c   1.000
_cell.angle_alpha   90.00
_cell.angle_beta   90.00
_cell.angle_gamma   90.00
#
_symmetry.space_group_name_H-M   'P 1'
#
loop_
_entity.id
_entity.type
_entity.pdbx_description
1 polymer ?
#
loop_
_entity_poly.entity_id
_entity_poly.type
_entity_poly.pdbx_seq_one_letter_code
_entity_poly.pdbx_strand_id
1 'polypeptide(L)'
;DGDRGVLRALYQSKPSFNPYLDLNSYTEHLLSAKRLGIFTIGGGVPRNWAQQVAPYVEIGNLRLGLNIKPPRFHYGARICPEPDYWGGLSGCTYNEGISWGKFVPPREGGRYAEVLSDATVVWPLLMMGLLERLREKNEKS
;
A
#
# COMPACT_ATOMS: atom_id res chain seq x y z
N ASP A 1 -15.74 -18.59 -35.14
CA ASP A 1 -14.32 -18.61 -35.60
C ASP A 1 -13.51 -17.38 -35.17
N GLY A 2 -14.12 -16.27 -34.79
CA GLY A 2 -13.42 -15.05 -34.37
C GLY A 2 -12.59 -15.18 -33.09
N ASP A 3 -13.14 -15.84 -32.07
CA ASP A 3 -12.46 -15.97 -30.77
C ASP A 3 -11.17 -16.80 -30.80
N ARG A 4 -11.10 -17.81 -31.69
CA ARG A 4 -9.89 -18.62 -31.83
C ARG A 4 -8.74 -17.86 -32.46
N GLY A 5 -9.03 -16.90 -33.32
CA GLY A 5 -8.03 -16.04 -33.94
C GLY A 5 -7.38 -15.08 -32.94
N VAL A 6 -8.17 -14.47 -32.07
CA VAL A 6 -7.69 -13.56 -31.02
C VAL A 6 -6.83 -14.30 -30.00
N LEU A 7 -7.31 -15.45 -29.49
CA LEU A 7 -6.54 -16.28 -28.55
C LEU A 7 -5.22 -16.76 -29.17
N ARG A 8 -5.23 -17.19 -30.44
CA ARG A 8 -4.02 -17.58 -31.15
C ARG A 8 -3.02 -16.44 -31.32
N ALA A 9 -3.50 -15.23 -31.66
CA ALA A 9 -2.66 -14.05 -31.75
C ALA A 9 -2.04 -13.67 -30.41
N LEU A 10 -2.79 -13.73 -29.31
CA LEU A 10 -2.29 -13.52 -27.96
C LEU A 10 -1.24 -14.54 -27.56
N TYR A 11 -1.44 -15.82 -27.87
CA TYR A 11 -0.45 -16.86 -27.62
C TYR A 11 0.82 -16.73 -28.47
N GLN A 12 0.71 -16.20 -29.69
CA GLN A 12 1.83 -16.01 -30.59
C GLN A 12 2.63 -14.73 -30.32
N SER A 13 2.00 -13.71 -29.76
CA SER A 13 2.63 -12.40 -29.51
C SER A 13 3.66 -12.43 -28.37
N LYS A 14 3.69 -13.48 -27.53
CA LYS A 14 4.58 -13.59 -26.35
C LYS A 14 4.85 -12.22 -25.72
N PRO A 15 3.85 -11.59 -25.09
CA PRO A 15 4.07 -10.27 -24.50
C PRO A 15 5.23 -10.39 -23.51
N SER A 16 6.22 -9.54 -23.66
CA SER A 16 7.32 -9.44 -22.71
C SER A 16 6.75 -8.86 -21.41
N PHE A 17 6.48 -9.72 -20.45
CA PHE A 17 5.97 -9.32 -19.14
C PHE A 17 7.06 -9.48 -18.10
N ASN A 18 7.44 -8.36 -17.46
CA ASN A 18 8.35 -8.37 -16.32
C ASN A 18 7.66 -7.69 -15.13
N PRO A 19 7.17 -8.48 -14.15
CA PRO A 19 6.46 -7.94 -12.98
C PRO A 19 7.33 -7.11 -12.04
N TYR A 20 8.65 -7.16 -12.21
CA TYR A 20 9.59 -6.41 -11.38
C TYR A 20 9.82 -4.98 -11.84
N LEU A 21 9.46 -4.60 -13.07
CA LEU A 21 9.65 -3.24 -13.55
C LEU A 21 8.87 -2.22 -12.73
N ASP A 22 7.60 -2.49 -12.49
CA ASP A 22 6.74 -1.63 -11.68
C ASP A 22 7.20 -1.60 -10.22
N LEU A 23 7.60 -2.76 -9.68
CA LEU A 23 8.11 -2.85 -8.32
C LEU A 23 9.40 -2.06 -8.14
N ASN A 24 10.32 -2.10 -9.11
CA ASN A 24 11.56 -1.33 -9.09
C ASN A 24 11.27 0.17 -9.13
N SER A 25 10.47 0.62 -10.10
CA SER A 25 10.10 2.04 -10.24
C SER A 25 9.38 2.56 -8.98
N TYR A 26 8.46 1.78 -8.42
CA TYR A 26 7.78 2.11 -7.18
C TYR A 26 8.76 2.18 -6.00
N THR A 27 9.70 1.24 -5.91
CA THR A 27 10.73 1.22 -4.86
C THR A 27 11.60 2.47 -4.90
N GLU A 28 12.04 2.90 -6.08
CA GLU A 28 12.85 4.12 -6.27
C GLU A 28 12.09 5.36 -5.77
N HIS A 29 10.80 5.46 -6.09
CA HIS A 29 9.96 6.55 -5.60
C HIS A 29 9.85 6.56 -4.07
N LEU A 30 9.65 5.41 -3.44
CA LEU A 30 9.56 5.32 -1.99
C LEU A 30 10.88 5.60 -1.28
N LEU A 31 12.00 5.18 -1.86
CA LEU A 31 13.34 5.46 -1.32
C LEU A 31 13.70 6.94 -1.36
N SER A 32 13.19 7.70 -2.31
CA SER A 32 13.40 9.15 -2.43
C SER A 32 12.61 9.98 -1.42
N ALA A 33 11.57 9.40 -0.81
CA ALA A 33 10.66 10.12 0.08
C ALA A 33 11.20 10.21 1.53
N LYS A 34 11.09 11.38 2.15
CA LYS A 34 11.47 11.58 3.56
C LYS A 34 10.53 10.88 4.54
N ARG A 35 9.23 10.86 4.24
CA ARG A 35 8.19 10.20 5.02
C ARG A 35 7.15 9.60 4.10
N LEU A 36 6.69 8.42 4.44
CA LEU A 36 5.70 7.68 3.67
C LEU A 36 4.39 7.59 4.44
N GLY A 37 3.30 7.74 3.73
CA GLY A 37 1.96 7.45 4.20
C GLY A 37 1.21 6.58 3.20
N ILE A 38 0.33 5.73 3.69
CA ILE A 38 -0.54 4.91 2.85
C ILE A 38 -2.00 5.07 3.30
N PHE A 39 -2.84 5.40 2.36
CA PHE A 39 -4.29 5.40 2.56
C PHE A 39 -4.92 4.32 1.68
N THR A 40 -5.73 3.47 2.27
CA THR A 40 -6.35 2.34 1.56
C THR A 40 -7.85 2.26 1.81
N ILE A 41 -8.59 1.99 0.74
CA ILE A 41 -10.02 1.69 0.76
C ILE A 41 -10.17 0.23 0.34
N GLY A 42 -10.60 -0.62 1.26
CA GLY A 42 -10.61 -2.07 1.08
C GLY A 42 -9.19 -2.62 0.95
N GLY A 43 -9.04 -3.59 0.06
CA GLY A 43 -7.76 -4.07 -0.44
C GLY A 43 -7.16 -5.26 0.30
N GLY A 44 -6.88 -6.31 -0.44
CA GLY A 44 -6.07 -7.45 -0.06
C GLY A 44 -4.75 -7.39 -0.82
N VAL A 45 -4.71 -7.97 -2.01
CA VAL A 45 -3.49 -8.08 -2.83
C VAL A 45 -2.89 -6.72 -3.20
N PRO A 46 -3.62 -5.73 -3.72
CA PRO A 46 -3.02 -4.43 -4.07
C PRO A 46 -2.42 -3.71 -2.87
N ARG A 47 -3.11 -3.72 -1.72
CA ARG A 47 -2.60 -3.14 -0.47
C ARG A 47 -1.33 -3.84 -0.02
N ASN A 48 -1.33 -5.17 -0.02
CA ASN A 48 -0.16 -5.95 0.38
C ASN A 48 1.02 -5.72 -0.58
N TRP A 49 0.77 -5.67 -1.88
CA TRP A 49 1.80 -5.38 -2.88
C TRP A 49 2.47 -4.02 -2.63
N ALA A 50 1.68 -2.96 -2.41
CA ALA A 50 2.21 -1.64 -2.11
C ALA A 50 3.09 -1.60 -0.84
N GLN A 51 2.84 -2.49 0.10
CA GLN A 51 3.60 -2.59 1.35
C GLN A 51 4.82 -3.53 1.27
N GLN A 52 5.00 -4.26 0.17
CA GLN A 52 6.10 -5.24 0.04
C GLN A 52 7.46 -4.61 -0.25
N VAL A 53 7.55 -3.31 -0.43
CA VAL A 53 8.81 -2.63 -0.75
C VAL A 53 9.86 -2.80 0.34
N ALA A 54 9.47 -2.74 1.63
CA ALA A 54 10.41 -2.94 2.73
C ALA A 54 11.01 -4.37 2.72
N PRO A 55 10.21 -5.45 2.73
CA PRO A 55 10.72 -6.82 2.55
C PRO A 55 11.50 -7.02 1.26
N TYR A 56 11.10 -6.39 0.16
CA TYR A 56 11.82 -6.48 -1.11
C TYR A 56 13.25 -5.95 -1.00
N VAL A 57 13.42 -4.77 -0.39
CA VAL A 57 14.74 -4.16 -0.15
C VAL A 57 15.57 -5.01 0.83
N GLU A 58 14.96 -5.53 1.89
CA GLU A 58 15.65 -6.41 2.84
C GLU A 58 16.17 -7.69 2.18
N ILE A 59 15.35 -8.32 1.33
CA ILE A 59 15.78 -9.51 0.57
C ILE A 59 16.90 -9.14 -0.41
N GLY A 60 16.81 -7.98 -1.07
CA GLY A 60 17.86 -7.46 -1.93
C GLY A 60 19.18 -7.26 -1.17
N ASN A 61 19.13 -6.67 0.01
CA ASN A 61 20.30 -6.50 0.87
C ASN A 61 20.95 -7.83 1.23
N LEU A 62 20.15 -8.82 1.62
CA LEU A 62 20.66 -10.15 2.00
C LEU A 62 21.27 -10.91 0.83
N ARG A 63 20.63 -10.85 -0.35
CA ARG A 63 21.04 -11.66 -1.50
C ARG A 63 22.15 -11.03 -2.33
N LEU A 64 22.17 -9.71 -2.42
CA LEU A 64 23.07 -8.96 -3.29
C LEU A 64 24.14 -8.17 -2.52
N GLY A 65 24.17 -8.27 -1.19
CA GLY A 65 25.12 -7.52 -0.35
C GLY A 65 24.87 -6.00 -0.40
N LEU A 66 23.65 -5.56 -0.70
CA LEU A 66 23.30 -4.15 -0.71
C LEU A 66 23.16 -3.66 0.73
N ASN A 67 23.34 -2.35 0.93
CA ASN A 67 23.16 -1.71 2.24
C ASN A 67 22.17 -0.54 2.11
N ILE A 68 20.98 -0.84 1.62
CA ILE A 68 19.92 0.13 1.40
C ILE A 68 19.00 0.09 2.63
N LYS A 69 18.71 1.26 3.22
CA LYS A 69 17.73 1.33 4.30
C LYS A 69 16.33 1.04 3.77
N PRO A 70 15.63 -0.01 4.26
CA PRO A 70 14.28 -0.31 3.80
C PRO A 70 13.31 0.85 4.07
N PRO A 71 12.48 1.25 3.10
CA PRO A 71 11.47 2.27 3.30
C PRO A 71 10.34 1.71 4.15
N ARG A 72 9.91 2.47 5.18
CA ARG A 72 8.81 2.09 6.06
C ARG A 72 7.74 3.18 6.07
N PHE A 73 6.47 2.79 6.11
CA PHE A 73 5.37 3.72 6.22
C PHE A 73 5.25 4.29 7.63
N HIS A 74 5.23 5.61 7.75
CA HIS A 74 5.04 6.34 9.00
C HIS A 74 3.56 6.55 9.32
N TYR A 75 2.76 6.68 8.29
CA TYR A 75 1.33 6.96 8.40
C TYR A 75 0.54 5.91 7.63
N GLY A 76 -0.57 5.48 8.23
CA GLY A 76 -1.49 4.60 7.56
C GLY A 76 -2.93 4.89 7.96
N ALA A 77 -3.82 4.95 6.98
CA ALA A 77 -5.24 4.94 7.23
C ALA A 77 -5.92 3.91 6.33
N ARG A 78 -6.89 3.20 6.88
CA ARG A 78 -7.61 2.14 6.17
C ARG A 78 -9.10 2.21 6.48
N ILE A 79 -9.90 2.08 5.42
CA ILE A 79 -11.33 1.80 5.50
C ILE A 79 -11.52 0.41 4.90
N CYS A 80 -11.99 -0.56 5.67
CA CYS A 80 -12.19 -1.94 5.20
C CYS A 80 -13.30 -2.60 6.02
N PRO A 81 -14.31 -3.23 5.39
CA PRO A 81 -15.36 -3.94 6.10
C PRO A 81 -14.94 -5.32 6.62
N GLU A 82 -13.76 -5.79 6.24
CA GLU A 82 -13.29 -7.14 6.55
C GLU A 82 -12.52 -7.17 7.87
N PRO A 83 -13.01 -7.93 8.86
CA PRO A 83 -12.34 -8.04 10.15
C PRO A 83 -11.09 -8.94 10.06
N ASP A 84 -10.16 -8.74 10.97
CA ASP A 84 -8.87 -9.44 11.02
C ASP A 84 -9.01 -10.94 11.29
N TYR A 85 -10.00 -11.35 12.07
CA TYR A 85 -10.23 -12.76 12.43
C TYR A 85 -10.68 -13.66 11.27
N TRP A 86 -11.04 -13.09 10.11
CA TRP A 86 -11.30 -13.88 8.91
C TRP A 86 -10.00 -14.34 8.22
N GLY A 87 -8.84 -13.78 8.60
CA GLY A 87 -7.53 -14.21 8.12
C GLY A 87 -7.19 -13.82 6.69
N GLY A 88 -8.01 -12.96 6.04
CA GLY A 88 -7.72 -12.46 4.70
C GLY A 88 -6.66 -11.36 4.70
N LEU A 89 -5.98 -11.15 3.55
CA LEU A 89 -5.00 -10.07 3.39
C LEU A 89 -5.58 -8.67 3.63
N SER A 90 -6.87 -8.48 3.35
CA SER A 90 -7.59 -7.23 3.61
C SER A 90 -7.77 -6.97 5.10
N GLY A 91 -7.86 -7.99 5.94
CA GLY A 91 -7.93 -7.91 7.39
C GLY A 91 -6.59 -7.71 8.10
N CYS A 92 -5.45 -7.84 7.42
CA CYS A 92 -4.12 -7.70 8.02
C CYS A 92 -3.96 -6.36 8.75
N THR A 93 -3.63 -6.41 10.04
CA THR A 93 -3.52 -5.24 10.91
C THR A 93 -2.22 -4.46 10.71
N TYR A 94 -2.16 -3.22 11.20
CA TYR A 94 -0.90 -2.47 11.20
C TYR A 94 0.14 -3.08 12.14
N ASN A 95 -0.27 -3.69 13.25
CA ASN A 95 0.65 -4.39 14.17
C ASN A 95 1.35 -5.57 13.48
N GLU A 96 0.63 -6.34 12.69
CA GLU A 96 1.21 -7.37 11.85
C GLU A 96 2.17 -6.77 10.81
N GLY A 97 1.77 -5.70 10.14
CA GLY A 97 2.64 -5.00 9.20
C GLY A 97 3.91 -4.43 9.82
N ILE A 98 3.87 -3.99 11.09
CA ILE A 98 5.04 -3.57 11.87
C ILE A 98 5.97 -4.75 12.11
N SER A 99 5.45 -5.93 12.47
CA SER A 99 6.26 -7.13 12.69
C SER A 99 7.00 -7.59 11.42
N TRP A 100 6.46 -7.27 10.25
CA TRP A 100 7.07 -7.52 8.95
C TRP A 100 7.99 -6.39 8.46
N GLY A 101 8.30 -5.39 9.30
CA GLY A 101 9.14 -4.26 8.91
C GLY A 101 8.54 -3.28 7.91
N LYS A 102 7.24 -3.39 7.58
CA LYS A 102 6.56 -2.54 6.59
C LYS A 102 6.22 -1.14 7.13
N PHE A 103 6.03 -1.05 8.44
CA PHE A 103 5.56 0.16 9.12
C PHE A 103 6.47 0.57 10.27
N VAL A 104 6.53 1.86 10.54
CA VAL A 104 7.26 2.43 11.67
C VAL A 104 6.48 2.16 12.96
N PRO A 105 7.06 1.60 14.01
CA PRO A 105 6.37 1.41 15.28
C PRO A 105 5.85 2.71 15.89
N PRO A 106 4.73 2.71 16.63
CA PRO A 106 4.21 3.91 17.30
C PRO A 106 5.23 4.62 18.20
N ARG A 107 6.08 3.86 18.88
CA ARG A 107 7.19 4.40 19.71
C ARG A 107 8.23 5.19 18.92
N GLU A 108 8.33 4.94 17.61
CA GLU A 108 9.22 5.62 16.67
C GLU A 108 8.49 6.71 15.85
N GLY A 109 7.23 7.03 16.20
CA GLY A 109 6.42 8.08 15.58
C GLY A 109 5.47 7.61 14.49
N GLY A 110 5.27 6.30 14.32
CA GLY A 110 4.25 5.74 13.44
C GLY A 110 2.84 6.07 13.93
N ARG A 111 1.91 6.39 13.01
CA ARG A 111 0.52 6.70 13.33
C ARG A 111 -0.43 6.01 12.35
N TYR A 112 -1.38 5.27 12.90
CA TYR A 112 -2.27 4.41 12.14
C TYR A 112 -3.71 4.56 12.59
N ALA A 113 -4.64 4.52 11.64
CA ALA A 113 -6.08 4.50 11.89
C ALA A 113 -6.75 3.45 11.01
N GLU A 114 -7.68 2.73 11.59
CA GLU A 114 -8.47 1.72 10.90
C GLU A 114 -9.95 1.95 11.17
N VAL A 115 -10.75 1.87 10.12
CA VAL A 115 -12.21 1.95 10.20
C VAL A 115 -12.79 0.66 9.62
N LEU A 116 -13.43 -0.14 10.49
CA LEU A 116 -14.14 -1.34 10.10
C LEU A 116 -15.52 -0.97 9.60
N SER A 117 -15.63 -0.61 8.34
CA SER A 117 -16.89 -0.21 7.71
C SER A 117 -16.78 -0.25 6.19
N ASP A 118 -17.93 -0.22 5.53
CA ASP A 118 -18.00 0.00 4.09
C ASP A 118 -17.58 1.44 3.73
N ALA A 119 -16.83 1.56 2.64
CA ALA A 119 -16.30 2.85 2.19
C ALA A 119 -17.40 3.81 1.75
N THR A 120 -18.52 3.33 1.21
CA THR A 120 -19.64 4.17 0.77
C THR A 120 -20.28 4.93 1.93
N VAL A 121 -20.19 4.40 3.15
CA VAL A 121 -20.67 5.04 4.37
C VAL A 121 -19.65 6.04 4.93
N VAL A 122 -18.38 5.64 4.99
CA VAL A 122 -17.34 6.40 5.69
C VAL A 122 -16.72 7.49 4.83
N TRP A 123 -16.55 7.22 3.54
CA TRP A 123 -15.83 8.12 2.64
C TRP A 123 -16.44 9.52 2.54
N PRO A 124 -17.77 9.70 2.37
CA PRO A 124 -18.36 11.03 2.33
C PRO A 124 -18.11 11.81 3.61
N LEU A 125 -18.28 11.18 4.77
CA LEU A 125 -18.08 11.79 6.08
C LEU A 125 -16.61 12.20 6.30
N LEU A 126 -15.68 11.33 5.93
CA LEU A 126 -14.26 11.60 6.01
C LEU A 126 -13.86 12.80 5.13
N MET A 127 -14.37 12.86 3.90
CA MET A 127 -14.10 13.95 2.97
C MET A 127 -14.68 15.26 3.45
N MET A 128 -15.90 15.26 3.97
CA MET A 128 -16.50 16.47 4.57
C MET A 128 -15.66 16.99 5.74
N GLY A 129 -15.32 16.14 6.69
CA GLY A 129 -14.49 16.54 7.84
C GLY A 129 -13.07 16.99 7.45
N LEU A 130 -12.48 16.40 6.41
CA LEU A 130 -11.19 16.84 5.89
C LEU A 130 -11.27 18.23 5.26
N LEU A 131 -12.28 18.47 4.42
CA LEU A 131 -12.51 19.77 3.79
C LEU A 131 -12.76 20.87 4.80
N GLU A 132 -13.55 20.60 5.84
CA GLU A 132 -13.81 21.54 6.93
C GLU A 132 -12.51 21.92 7.68
N ARG A 133 -11.70 20.93 8.05
CA ARG A 133 -10.40 21.17 8.68
C ARG A 133 -9.43 21.96 7.81
N LEU A 134 -9.45 21.74 6.52
CA LEU A 134 -8.59 22.48 5.57
C LEU A 134 -9.04 23.96 5.48
N ARG A 135 -10.35 24.23 5.49
CA ARG A 135 -10.90 25.60 5.53
C ARG A 135 -10.49 26.33 6.79
N GLU A 136 -10.72 25.73 7.96
CA GLU A 136 -10.32 26.30 9.25
C GLU A 136 -8.83 26.62 9.35
N LYS A 137 -7.99 25.78 8.74
CA LYS A 137 -6.54 26.00 8.73
C LYS A 137 -6.16 27.19 7.85
N ASN A 138 -6.81 27.34 6.70
CA ASN A 138 -6.54 28.45 5.78
C ASN A 138 -7.03 29.79 6.35
N GLU A 139 -8.11 29.80 7.15
CA GLU A 139 -8.63 31.00 7.81
C GLU A 139 -7.73 31.48 8.97
N LYS A 140 -6.89 30.59 9.52
CA LYS A 140 -5.97 30.89 10.63
C LYS A 140 -4.54 31.21 10.19
N SER A 141 -4.27 31.15 8.88
CA SER A 141 -2.96 31.45 8.27
C SER A 141 -2.96 32.81 7.64
#